data_f094bbfeee3fcc67ecaaf1b69291862e
#
_entry.id   f094bbfeee3fcc67ecaaf1b69291862e
#
_cell.length_a   1.000
_cell.length_b   1.000
_cell.length_c   1.000
_cell.angle_alpha   90.00
_cell.angle_beta   90.00
_cell.angle_gamma   90.00
#
_symmetry.space_group_name_H-M   'P 1'
#
loop_
_entity.id
_entity.type
_entity.pdbx_description
1 polymer ?
#
loop_
_entity_poly.entity_id
_entity_poly.type
_entity_poly.pdbx_seq_one_letter_code
_entity_poly.pdbx_strand_id
1 'polypeptide(L)'
;MTPNLNIQPDIKISLNQTFGIDSDMEVDAFSKKSEYVPEIDKNYKFDRDTTLAIISGFAFNKRVLVQGYHGTGKSTHIEQIAARLNWPCIRVNLDSHVSRIDLIGKDAIVVKDGKQITEFKEGILPWSIQNPVALVFDEYDAGRPDVMFVIQRVLEAEGNFTLLDKNKVIKQNKFFRLFATSNTVGLGDTTGLYHGTQQINQGQMDRWNIVTSLNYLSLDREMEIVLAKNKNLNNPKGKEKVSNMIKVASLTRKGFIAGDISTVMSPRTVLHWAENTEIFKDTGYAFRLTFLNKCDDIEKITIAEYYQRCFGDELPESMVNIQI
;
A
#
# COMPACT_ATOMS: atom_id res chain seq x y z
N MET A 1 21.58 -3.24 17.01
CA MET A 1 21.52 -2.22 15.93
C MET A 1 21.53 -2.93 14.61
N THR A 2 20.59 -2.63 13.73
CA THR A 2 20.64 -3.10 12.35
C THR A 2 21.87 -2.47 11.70
N PRO A 3 22.78 -3.23 11.07
CA PRO A 3 23.97 -2.68 10.47
C PRO A 3 23.61 -1.73 9.32
N ASN A 4 24.47 -0.73 9.07
CA ASN A 4 24.31 0.13 7.93
C ASN A 4 24.53 -0.66 6.62
N LEU A 5 23.73 -0.35 5.62
CA LEU A 5 23.87 -0.94 4.29
C LEU A 5 24.99 -0.22 3.54
N ASN A 6 26.15 -0.86 3.41
CA ASN A 6 27.29 -0.35 2.65
C ASN A 6 27.13 -0.68 1.17
N ILE A 7 26.03 -0.28 0.56
CA ILE A 7 25.73 -0.48 -0.85
C ILE A 7 25.37 0.85 -1.52
N GLN A 8 25.56 0.91 -2.82
CA GLN A 8 25.09 2.02 -3.65
C GLN A 8 24.61 1.48 -4.98
N PRO A 9 23.70 2.19 -5.67
CA PRO A 9 23.31 1.83 -7.03
C PRO A 9 24.54 1.74 -7.94
N ASP A 10 24.62 0.69 -8.74
CA ASP A 10 25.77 0.32 -9.59
C ASP A 10 25.37 -0.03 -11.02
N ILE A 11 24.08 -0.07 -11.32
CA ILE A 11 23.54 -0.28 -12.66
C ILE A 11 22.44 0.74 -12.98
N LYS A 12 22.07 0.81 -14.26
CA LYS A 12 20.88 1.54 -14.72
C LYS A 12 19.89 0.59 -15.36
N ILE A 13 18.61 0.88 -15.17
CA ILE A 13 17.49 0.11 -15.70
C ILE A 13 16.65 1.00 -16.61
N SER A 14 16.36 0.51 -17.82
CA SER A 14 15.45 1.15 -18.77
C SER A 14 13.99 0.99 -18.34
N LEU A 15 13.24 2.08 -18.38
CA LEU A 15 11.81 2.06 -18.10
C LEU A 15 11.03 1.25 -19.12
N ASN A 16 11.37 1.38 -20.38
CA ASN A 16 10.71 0.65 -21.47
C ASN A 16 10.82 -0.86 -21.28
N GLN A 17 12.03 -1.35 -21.05
CA GLN A 17 12.29 -2.79 -20.91
C GLN A 17 11.67 -3.39 -19.64
N THR A 18 11.68 -2.62 -18.54
CA THR A 18 11.29 -3.15 -17.22
C THR A 18 9.82 -2.97 -16.91
N PHE A 19 9.23 -1.85 -17.31
CA PHE A 19 7.86 -1.47 -16.97
C PHE A 19 6.94 -1.37 -18.19
N GLY A 20 7.46 -1.54 -19.41
CA GLY A 20 6.69 -1.41 -20.65
C GLY A 20 6.21 0.03 -20.91
N ILE A 21 6.91 1.02 -20.34
CA ILE A 21 6.58 2.43 -20.51
C ILE A 21 7.45 3.00 -21.62
N ASP A 22 6.81 3.56 -22.64
CA ASP A 22 7.50 4.21 -23.77
C ASP A 22 8.20 5.48 -23.26
N SER A 23 9.48 5.34 -22.93
CA SER A 23 10.37 6.37 -22.41
C SER A 23 11.82 5.92 -22.50
N ASP A 24 12.70 6.84 -22.91
CA ASP A 24 14.15 6.63 -22.92
C ASP A 24 14.79 6.82 -21.53
N MET A 25 13.98 7.07 -20.50
CA MET A 25 14.47 7.29 -19.14
C MET A 25 15.13 6.03 -18.59
N GLU A 26 16.29 6.22 -17.99
CA GLU A 26 16.98 5.22 -17.18
C GLU A 26 17.00 5.63 -15.72
N VAL A 27 16.95 4.65 -14.83
CA VAL A 27 16.95 4.84 -13.38
C VAL A 27 18.05 4.04 -12.74
N ASP A 28 18.74 4.65 -11.78
CA ASP A 28 19.74 3.96 -10.97
C ASP A 28 19.09 2.77 -10.23
N ALA A 29 19.80 1.65 -10.19
CA ALA A 29 19.35 0.43 -9.54
C ALA A 29 20.52 -0.36 -8.95
N PHE A 30 20.22 -1.38 -8.16
CA PHE A 30 21.25 -2.25 -7.59
C PHE A 30 21.33 -3.56 -8.35
N SER A 31 22.55 -3.99 -8.70
CA SER A 31 22.77 -5.30 -9.33
C SER A 31 22.50 -6.46 -8.36
N LYS A 32 22.71 -6.25 -7.08
CA LYS A 32 22.53 -7.27 -6.02
C LYS A 32 21.31 -6.99 -5.18
N LYS A 33 20.51 -8.04 -4.95
CA LYS A 33 19.36 -8.01 -4.04
C LYS A 33 19.86 -8.08 -2.59
N SER A 34 19.40 -7.15 -1.74
CA SER A 34 19.57 -7.22 -0.28
C SER A 34 18.35 -7.86 0.39
N GLU A 35 18.45 -8.17 1.67
CA GLU A 35 17.35 -8.73 2.47
C GLU A 35 16.10 -7.83 2.56
N TYR A 36 16.28 -6.51 2.37
CA TYR A 36 15.19 -5.52 2.42
C TYR A 36 14.51 -5.29 1.07
N VAL A 37 14.93 -5.97 0.00
CA VAL A 37 14.30 -5.82 -1.32
C VAL A 37 13.04 -6.70 -1.38
N PRO A 38 11.87 -6.13 -1.69
CA PRO A 38 10.63 -6.89 -1.80
C PRO A 38 10.70 -7.98 -2.88
N GLU A 39 9.85 -9.00 -2.75
CA GLU A 39 9.73 -10.04 -3.78
C GLU A 39 8.99 -9.52 -5.02
N ILE A 40 9.45 -9.95 -6.20
CA ILE A 40 8.82 -9.58 -7.47
C ILE A 40 7.56 -10.40 -7.69
N ASP A 41 6.40 -9.74 -7.75
CA ASP A 41 5.20 -10.34 -8.32
C ASP A 41 5.24 -10.22 -9.86
N LYS A 42 5.45 -11.35 -10.53
CA LYS A 42 5.54 -11.43 -12.00
C LYS A 42 4.20 -11.08 -12.70
N ASN A 43 3.08 -11.19 -11.98
CA ASN A 43 1.75 -10.89 -12.49
C ASN A 43 1.31 -9.45 -12.18
N TYR A 44 2.16 -8.66 -11.54
CA TYR A 44 1.83 -7.29 -11.17
C TYR A 44 1.62 -6.42 -12.43
N LYS A 45 0.52 -5.68 -12.47
CA LYS A 45 0.19 -4.76 -13.57
C LYS A 45 0.44 -3.32 -13.14
N PHE A 46 1.32 -2.66 -13.85
CA PHE A 46 1.69 -1.27 -13.58
C PHE A 46 0.68 -0.30 -14.19
N ASP A 47 0.24 0.68 -13.41
CA ASP A 47 -0.40 1.89 -13.91
C ASP A 47 0.68 2.85 -14.41
N ARG A 48 0.52 3.35 -15.63
CA ARG A 48 1.56 4.15 -16.30
C ARG A 48 1.91 5.42 -15.52
N ASP A 49 0.91 6.20 -15.17
CA ASP A 49 1.11 7.53 -14.61
C ASP A 49 1.63 7.45 -13.17
N THR A 50 1.07 6.53 -12.37
CA THR A 50 1.56 6.27 -11.02
C THR A 50 2.99 5.71 -11.04
N THR A 51 3.32 4.85 -12.01
CA THR A 51 4.68 4.32 -12.17
C THR A 51 5.67 5.43 -12.49
N LEU A 52 5.36 6.32 -13.43
CA LEU A 52 6.21 7.47 -13.76
C LEU A 52 6.41 8.41 -12.57
N ALA A 53 5.36 8.65 -11.79
CA ALA A 53 5.45 9.46 -10.57
C ALA A 53 6.42 8.84 -9.55
N ILE A 54 6.28 7.54 -9.26
CA ILE A 54 7.14 6.83 -8.30
C ILE A 54 8.59 6.72 -8.82
N ILE A 55 8.77 6.41 -10.10
CA ILE A 55 10.09 6.38 -10.75
C ILE A 55 10.79 7.74 -10.64
N SER A 56 10.07 8.84 -10.81
CA SER A 56 10.62 10.19 -10.59
C SER A 56 11.11 10.38 -9.16
N GLY A 57 10.46 9.75 -8.18
CA GLY A 57 10.94 9.68 -6.79
C GLY A 57 12.29 8.97 -6.69
N PHE A 58 12.45 7.82 -7.34
CA PHE A 58 13.71 7.07 -7.34
C PHE A 58 14.82 7.80 -8.10
N ALA A 59 14.54 8.29 -9.30
CA ALA A 59 15.54 8.90 -10.18
C ALA A 59 16.01 10.27 -9.67
N PHE A 60 15.09 11.12 -9.22
CA PHE A 60 15.35 12.53 -8.91
C PHE A 60 15.17 12.89 -7.44
N ASN A 61 15.07 11.90 -6.57
CA ASN A 61 14.85 12.10 -5.11
C ASN A 61 13.62 12.97 -4.79
N LYS A 62 12.56 12.86 -5.58
CA LYS A 62 11.29 13.55 -5.31
C LYS A 62 10.52 12.83 -4.22
N ARG A 63 9.84 13.59 -3.36
CA ARG A 63 8.91 13.07 -2.36
C ARG A 63 7.59 12.78 -3.04
N VAL A 64 7.12 11.53 -3.02
CA VAL A 64 5.94 11.11 -3.76
C VAL A 64 4.88 10.57 -2.80
N LEU A 65 3.68 11.16 -2.87
CA LEU A 65 2.49 10.68 -2.18
C LEU A 65 1.55 10.01 -3.19
N VAL A 66 1.23 8.75 -2.94
CA VAL A 66 0.25 7.99 -3.74
C VAL A 66 -1.07 7.94 -2.99
N GLN A 67 -2.07 8.64 -3.49
CA GLN A 67 -3.41 8.64 -2.93
C GLN A 67 -4.36 7.71 -3.71
N GLY A 68 -5.47 7.32 -3.11
CA GLY A 68 -6.52 6.55 -3.79
C GLY A 68 -7.30 5.66 -2.84
N TYR A 69 -8.36 5.07 -3.34
CA TYR A 69 -9.25 4.22 -2.54
C TYR A 69 -8.53 3.04 -1.89
N HIS A 70 -9.13 2.54 -0.83
CA HIS A 70 -8.63 1.34 -0.13
C HIS A 70 -8.52 0.14 -1.10
N GLY A 71 -7.42 -0.62 -0.95
CA GLY A 71 -7.20 -1.87 -1.69
C GLY A 71 -6.85 -1.70 -3.18
N THR A 72 -6.52 -0.49 -3.64
CA THR A 72 -6.06 -0.23 -5.03
C THR A 72 -4.61 -0.64 -5.27
N GLY A 73 -3.86 -1.05 -4.24
CA GLY A 73 -2.48 -1.52 -4.37
C GLY A 73 -1.43 -0.41 -4.29
N LYS A 74 -1.72 0.73 -3.68
CA LYS A 74 -0.79 1.88 -3.56
C LYS A 74 0.60 1.50 -3.03
N SER A 75 0.64 0.90 -1.86
CA SER A 75 1.90 0.47 -1.21
C SER A 75 2.60 -0.61 -2.03
N THR A 76 1.83 -1.59 -2.52
CA THR A 76 2.33 -2.66 -3.39
C THR A 76 2.95 -2.09 -4.68
N HIS A 77 2.39 -1.01 -5.24
CA HIS A 77 2.93 -0.37 -6.45
C HIS A 77 4.34 0.16 -6.21
N ILE A 78 4.56 0.84 -5.08
CA ILE A 78 5.89 1.32 -4.68
C ILE A 78 6.85 0.14 -4.44
N GLU A 79 6.40 -0.88 -3.69
CA GLU A 79 7.20 -2.08 -3.42
C GLU A 79 7.57 -2.84 -4.69
N GLN A 80 6.66 -2.96 -5.66
CA GLN A 80 6.92 -3.66 -6.92
C GLN A 80 7.86 -2.89 -7.85
N ILE A 81 7.91 -1.56 -7.77
CA ILE A 81 8.92 -0.75 -8.45
C ILE A 81 10.26 -0.94 -7.75
N ALA A 82 10.32 -0.81 -6.43
CA ALA A 82 11.53 -1.02 -5.64
C ALA A 82 12.13 -2.42 -5.87
N ALA A 83 11.28 -3.46 -5.94
CA ALA A 83 11.71 -4.83 -6.24
C ALA A 83 12.43 -4.96 -7.58
N ARG A 84 11.94 -4.29 -8.63
CA ARG A 84 12.56 -4.34 -9.96
C ARG A 84 13.83 -3.51 -10.08
N LEU A 85 13.97 -2.52 -9.21
CA LEU A 85 15.21 -1.74 -9.08
C LEU A 85 16.21 -2.39 -8.10
N ASN A 86 15.89 -3.54 -7.50
CA ASN A 86 16.59 -4.12 -6.36
C ASN A 86 16.86 -3.09 -5.25
N TRP A 87 15.98 -2.10 -5.11
CA TRP A 87 16.10 -1.04 -4.11
C TRP A 87 15.57 -1.52 -2.77
N PRO A 88 16.38 -1.48 -1.69
CA PRO A 88 15.90 -1.80 -0.36
C PRO A 88 14.69 -0.94 -0.01
N CYS A 89 13.61 -1.55 0.46
CA CYS A 89 12.35 -0.88 0.71
C CYS A 89 11.83 -1.24 2.10
N ILE A 90 11.60 -0.21 2.92
CA ILE A 90 11.08 -0.34 4.28
C ILE A 90 9.70 0.31 4.31
N ARG A 91 8.71 -0.43 4.76
CA ARG A 91 7.35 0.07 4.91
C ARG A 91 7.00 0.21 6.39
N VAL A 92 6.49 1.38 6.75
CA VAL A 92 6.00 1.71 8.08
C VAL A 92 4.54 2.12 7.95
N ASN A 93 3.65 1.34 8.54
CA ASN A 93 2.23 1.70 8.62
C ASN A 93 2.04 2.72 9.75
N LEU A 94 1.49 3.89 9.42
CA LEU A 94 1.19 4.93 10.38
C LEU A 94 -0.24 4.73 10.89
N ASP A 95 -0.35 4.30 12.13
CA ASP A 95 -1.63 4.18 12.82
C ASP A 95 -1.64 5.05 14.09
N SER A 96 -2.76 5.05 14.80
CA SER A 96 -2.93 5.81 16.04
C SER A 96 -2.03 5.34 17.20
N HIS A 97 -1.35 4.20 17.08
CA HIS A 97 -0.48 3.64 18.11
C HIS A 97 0.98 3.97 17.88
N VAL A 98 1.39 4.23 16.63
CA VAL A 98 2.76 4.64 16.31
C VAL A 98 3.05 6.00 16.95
N SER A 99 4.09 6.05 17.76
CA SER A 99 4.52 7.25 18.47
C SER A 99 5.86 7.77 17.93
N ARG A 100 6.22 9.00 18.31
CA ARG A 100 7.52 9.58 18.01
C ARG A 100 8.69 8.67 18.41
N ILE A 101 8.58 8.02 19.58
CA ILE A 101 9.62 7.16 20.15
C ILE A 101 9.85 5.93 19.27
N ASP A 102 8.79 5.38 18.67
CA ASP A 102 8.89 4.21 17.79
C ASP A 102 9.62 4.54 16.49
N LEU A 103 9.44 5.76 15.97
CA LEU A 103 10.14 6.21 14.77
C LEU A 103 11.59 6.63 15.03
N ILE A 104 11.83 7.44 16.05
CA ILE A 104 13.14 8.04 16.33
C ILE A 104 14.05 7.09 17.10
N GLY A 105 13.49 6.38 18.07
CA GLY A 105 14.22 5.55 19.02
C GLY A 105 14.01 5.97 20.46
N LYS A 106 14.58 5.18 21.37
CA LYS A 106 14.42 5.33 22.82
C LYS A 106 15.61 4.83 23.58
N ASP A 107 15.76 5.35 24.78
CA ASP A 107 16.69 4.80 25.75
C ASP A 107 16.24 3.40 26.21
N ALA A 108 17.15 2.47 26.24
CA ALA A 108 16.92 1.12 26.69
C ALA A 108 18.02 0.71 27.67
N ILE A 109 17.64 0.00 28.73
CA ILE A 109 18.58 -0.62 29.65
C ILE A 109 19.14 -1.88 28.99
N VAL A 110 20.43 -1.94 28.81
CA VAL A 110 21.14 -3.11 28.28
C VAL A 110 22.18 -3.57 29.31
N VAL A 111 22.44 -4.87 29.34
CA VAL A 111 23.50 -5.42 30.19
C VAL A 111 24.76 -5.60 29.34
N LYS A 112 25.84 -4.86 29.71
CA LYS A 112 27.19 -5.01 29.15
C LYS A 112 28.17 -5.30 30.27
N ASP A 113 28.94 -6.35 30.14
CA ASP A 113 29.94 -6.78 31.12
C ASP A 113 29.36 -6.94 32.56
N GLY A 114 28.14 -7.47 32.67
CA GLY A 114 27.44 -7.66 33.93
C GLY A 114 26.89 -6.40 34.59
N LYS A 115 27.02 -5.22 33.95
CA LYS A 115 26.50 -3.93 34.44
C LYS A 115 25.31 -3.49 33.59
N GLN A 116 24.29 -2.93 34.25
CA GLN A 116 23.19 -2.27 33.58
C GLN A 116 23.63 -0.87 33.14
N ILE A 117 23.52 -0.61 31.84
CA ILE A 117 23.78 0.71 31.26
C ILE A 117 22.58 1.17 30.45
N THR A 118 22.33 2.46 30.41
CA THR A 118 21.35 3.05 29.51
C THR A 118 22.00 3.29 28.16
N GLU A 119 21.43 2.74 27.10
CA GLU A 119 21.88 2.94 25.72
C GLU A 119 20.70 3.35 24.84
N PHE A 120 20.87 4.41 24.07
CA PHE A 120 19.86 4.82 23.10
C PHE A 120 19.82 3.83 21.94
N LYS A 121 18.66 3.24 21.69
CA LYS A 121 18.39 2.41 20.51
C LYS A 121 17.74 3.27 19.44
N GLU A 122 18.45 3.49 18.33
CA GLU A 122 17.90 4.20 17.17
C GLU A 122 16.67 3.48 16.62
N GLY A 123 15.63 4.26 16.27
CA GLY A 123 14.43 3.81 15.60
C GLY A 123 14.62 3.65 14.10
N ILE A 124 13.55 3.28 13.41
CA ILE A 124 13.59 2.98 11.96
C ILE A 124 13.88 4.22 11.12
N LEU A 125 13.44 5.41 11.54
CA LEU A 125 13.59 6.64 10.76
C LEU A 125 15.05 7.11 10.68
N PRO A 126 15.80 7.31 11.79
CA PRO A 126 17.21 7.66 11.73
C PRO A 126 18.05 6.64 10.96
N TRP A 127 17.77 5.34 11.13
CA TRP A 127 18.45 4.30 10.39
C TRP A 127 18.16 4.41 8.87
N SER A 128 16.89 4.56 8.48
CA SER A 128 16.51 4.67 7.07
C SER A 128 17.15 5.86 6.39
N ILE A 129 17.18 7.02 7.05
CA ILE A 129 17.79 8.25 6.51
C ILE A 129 19.28 8.07 6.21
N GLN A 130 19.99 7.28 7.02
CA GLN A 130 21.44 7.04 6.86
C GLN A 130 21.75 5.98 5.79
N ASN A 131 20.76 5.26 5.28
CA ASN A 131 20.94 4.13 4.38
C ASN A 131 20.32 4.37 3.00
N PRO A 132 20.79 3.67 1.95
CA PRO A 132 20.23 3.75 0.61
C PRO A 132 18.93 2.94 0.51
N VAL A 133 17.90 3.37 1.18
CA VAL A 133 16.61 2.71 1.26
C VAL A 133 15.48 3.60 0.77
N ALA A 134 14.42 2.99 0.25
CA ALA A 134 13.14 3.62 0.03
C ALA A 134 12.27 3.40 1.29
N LEU A 135 12.01 4.47 2.03
CA LEU A 135 11.09 4.45 3.17
C LEU A 135 9.69 4.79 2.69
N VAL A 136 8.72 3.95 3.01
CA VAL A 136 7.32 4.12 2.64
C VAL A 136 6.49 4.30 3.90
N PHE A 137 5.90 5.49 4.09
CA PHE A 137 4.89 5.69 5.10
C PHE A 137 3.52 5.32 4.54
N ASP A 138 2.99 4.20 5.00
CA ASP A 138 1.67 3.73 4.59
C ASP A 138 0.59 4.33 5.50
N GLU A 139 -0.58 4.63 4.93
CA GLU A 139 -1.69 5.29 5.64
C GLU A 139 -1.26 6.63 6.30
N TYR A 140 -0.55 7.46 5.52
CA TYR A 140 0.02 8.72 5.99
C TYR A 140 -1.03 9.66 6.61
N ASP A 141 -2.26 9.60 6.14
CA ASP A 141 -3.42 10.35 6.64
C ASP A 141 -4.00 9.80 7.97
N ALA A 142 -3.56 8.63 8.42
CA ALA A 142 -3.91 8.08 9.74
C ALA A 142 -2.87 8.41 10.83
N GLY A 143 -1.74 9.03 10.45
CA GLY A 143 -0.65 9.34 11.34
C GLY A 143 -1.01 10.38 12.40
N ARG A 144 -0.54 10.18 13.64
CA ARG A 144 -0.72 11.14 14.74
C ARG A 144 0.00 12.46 14.46
N PRO A 145 -0.54 13.62 14.89
CA PRO A 145 0.08 14.92 14.63
C PRO A 145 1.54 15.04 15.14
N ASP A 146 1.85 14.46 16.30
CA ASP A 146 3.20 14.48 16.87
C ASP A 146 4.22 13.70 16.02
N VAL A 147 3.77 12.58 15.42
CA VAL A 147 4.54 11.78 14.46
C VAL A 147 4.75 12.54 13.15
N MET A 148 3.70 13.19 12.68
CA MET A 148 3.72 13.94 11.42
C MET A 148 4.72 15.10 11.45
N PHE A 149 4.90 15.78 12.59
CA PHE A 149 5.92 16.81 12.76
C PHE A 149 7.36 16.26 12.67
N VAL A 150 7.58 15.03 13.11
CA VAL A 150 8.88 14.36 12.96
C VAL A 150 9.16 14.06 11.50
N ILE A 151 8.17 13.50 10.80
CA ILE A 151 8.27 13.15 9.37
C ILE A 151 8.47 14.39 8.51
N GLN A 152 7.85 15.51 8.85
CA GLN A 152 7.97 16.77 8.14
C GLN A 152 9.43 17.19 7.89
N ARG A 153 10.33 16.96 8.85
CA ARG A 153 11.76 17.27 8.70
C ARG A 153 12.45 16.45 7.61
N VAL A 154 11.97 15.24 7.37
CA VAL A 154 12.55 14.32 6.39
C VAL A 154 11.99 14.54 4.99
N LEU A 155 10.86 15.24 4.88
CA LEU A 155 10.28 15.62 3.59
C LEU A 155 11.18 16.60 2.82
N GLU A 156 12.00 17.39 3.50
CA GLU A 156 12.98 18.26 2.86
C GLU A 156 14.17 17.42 2.34
N ALA A 157 14.35 17.37 1.02
CA ALA A 157 15.33 16.47 0.38
C ALA A 157 16.79 16.76 0.75
N GLU A 158 17.11 18.00 1.10
CA GLU A 158 18.43 18.44 1.57
C GLU A 158 18.46 18.64 3.10
N GLY A 159 17.36 18.31 3.78
CA GLY A 159 17.22 18.53 5.22
C GLY A 159 18.14 17.62 6.04
N ASN A 160 18.78 18.19 7.03
CA ASN A 160 19.45 17.42 8.07
C ASN A 160 18.44 17.03 9.14
N PHE A 161 18.49 15.79 9.59
CA PHE A 161 17.66 15.32 10.69
C PHE A 161 18.40 15.45 12.02
N THR A 162 17.91 16.30 12.92
CA THR A 162 18.52 16.48 14.22
C THR A 162 17.91 15.50 15.22
N LEU A 163 18.73 14.57 15.69
CA LEU A 163 18.40 13.63 16.76
C LEU A 163 18.72 14.29 18.10
N LEU A 164 17.72 14.95 18.69
CA LEU A 164 17.89 15.75 19.92
C LEU A 164 18.36 14.90 21.09
N ASP A 165 17.85 13.71 21.25
CA ASP A 165 18.18 12.78 22.34
C ASP A 165 19.65 12.36 22.35
N LYS A 166 20.35 12.53 21.23
CA LYS A 166 21.80 12.29 21.10
C LYS A 166 22.62 13.54 20.76
N ASN A 167 21.98 14.70 20.68
CA ASN A 167 22.62 15.92 20.19
C ASN A 167 23.40 15.69 18.87
N LYS A 168 22.83 14.92 17.97
CA LYS A 168 23.46 14.50 16.71
C LYS A 168 22.66 15.00 15.52
N VAL A 169 23.37 15.56 14.54
CA VAL A 169 22.81 15.90 13.23
C VAL A 169 23.10 14.76 12.25
N ILE A 170 22.05 14.20 11.69
CA ILE A 170 22.11 13.12 10.71
C ILE A 170 21.90 13.71 9.32
N LYS A 171 22.87 13.49 8.44
CA LYS A 171 22.76 13.86 7.02
C LYS A 171 22.08 12.72 6.26
N GLN A 172 21.16 13.08 5.36
CA GLN A 172 20.48 12.10 4.52
C GLN A 172 21.49 11.42 3.57
N ASN A 173 21.35 10.10 3.42
CA ASN A 173 22.07 9.34 2.40
C ASN A 173 21.61 9.81 1.00
N LYS A 174 22.56 9.97 0.07
CA LYS A 174 22.29 10.38 -1.31
C LYS A 174 21.22 9.51 -2.00
N PHE A 175 21.15 8.25 -1.63
CA PHE A 175 20.23 7.26 -2.21
C PHE A 175 19.04 6.93 -1.29
N PHE A 176 18.83 7.69 -0.22
CA PHE A 176 17.59 7.62 0.54
C PHE A 176 16.41 8.13 -0.29
N ARG A 177 15.30 7.41 -0.28
CA ARG A 177 14.06 7.78 -0.98
C ARG A 177 12.90 7.76 -0.01
N LEU A 178 11.93 8.63 -0.23
CA LEU A 178 10.77 8.74 0.65
C LEU A 178 9.48 8.79 -0.15
N PHE A 179 8.58 7.88 0.21
CA PHE A 179 7.25 7.73 -0.35
C PHE A 179 6.21 7.68 0.76
N ALA A 180 4.97 7.99 0.43
CA ALA A 180 3.84 7.70 1.30
C ALA A 180 2.61 7.28 0.50
N THR A 181 1.66 6.65 1.20
CA THR A 181 0.32 6.37 0.66
C THR A 181 -0.74 7.00 1.56
N SER A 182 -1.88 7.33 0.97
CA SER A 182 -3.01 7.94 1.67
C SER A 182 -4.33 7.43 1.08
N ASN A 183 -5.34 7.26 1.91
CA ASN A 183 -6.68 6.87 1.49
C ASN A 183 -7.56 8.09 1.18
N THR A 184 -7.18 9.26 1.70
CA THR A 184 -7.85 10.54 1.49
C THR A 184 -6.93 11.51 0.76
N VAL A 185 -7.49 12.64 0.31
CA VAL A 185 -6.69 13.74 -0.28
C VAL A 185 -6.05 14.64 0.78
N GLY A 186 -5.96 14.18 2.02
CA GLY A 186 -5.39 14.95 3.13
C GLY A 186 -6.35 15.95 3.79
N LEU A 187 -7.62 15.94 3.41
CA LEU A 187 -8.66 16.78 4.02
C LEU A 187 -9.36 16.12 5.21
N GLY A 188 -8.90 14.93 5.62
CA GLY A 188 -9.58 14.09 6.59
C GLY A 188 -10.77 13.37 5.97
N ASP A 189 -11.48 12.61 6.79
CA ASP A 189 -12.66 11.89 6.34
C ASP A 189 -13.88 12.81 6.33
N THR A 190 -14.20 13.35 5.16
CA THR A 190 -15.42 14.16 4.93
C THR A 190 -16.65 13.29 4.66
N THR A 191 -16.46 11.98 4.47
CA THR A 191 -17.50 11.04 4.02
C THR A 191 -17.94 10.07 5.11
N GLY A 192 -17.24 9.99 6.24
CA GLY A 192 -17.48 9.00 7.29
C GLY A 192 -16.99 7.58 6.94
N LEU A 193 -16.30 7.41 5.82
CA LEU A 193 -15.88 6.10 5.28
C LEU A 193 -14.49 5.66 5.74
N TYR A 194 -13.67 6.61 6.19
CA TYR A 194 -12.29 6.39 6.61
C TYR A 194 -12.07 6.85 8.06
N HIS A 195 -12.76 6.18 8.99
CA HIS A 195 -12.59 6.47 10.41
C HIS A 195 -11.11 6.38 10.82
N GLY A 196 -10.65 7.38 11.56
CA GLY A 196 -9.25 7.45 12.03
C GLY A 196 -8.32 8.24 11.12
N THR A 197 -8.74 8.65 9.90
CA THR A 197 -7.94 9.58 9.11
C THR A 197 -8.05 11.00 9.66
N GLN A 198 -6.95 11.73 9.60
CA GLN A 198 -6.84 13.09 10.11
C GLN A 198 -6.61 14.07 8.96
N GLN A 199 -6.95 15.33 9.21
CA GLN A 199 -6.62 16.39 8.27
C GLN A 199 -5.10 16.64 8.30
N ILE A 200 -4.46 16.51 7.15
CA ILE A 200 -3.03 16.80 6.99
C ILE A 200 -2.83 18.30 6.90
N ASN A 201 -1.85 18.81 7.65
CA ASN A 201 -1.49 20.23 7.58
C ASN A 201 -1.04 20.62 6.16
N GLN A 202 -1.53 21.76 5.66
CA GLN A 202 -1.21 22.24 4.31
C GLN A 202 0.31 22.40 4.09
N GLY A 203 1.04 22.86 5.10
CA GLY A 203 2.50 22.95 5.01
C GLY A 203 3.21 21.60 4.88
N GLN A 204 2.59 20.51 5.33
CA GLN A 204 3.10 19.15 5.11
C GLN A 204 2.75 18.67 3.70
N MET A 205 1.53 18.96 3.23
CA MET A 205 1.12 18.62 1.85
C MET A 205 1.99 19.33 0.81
N ASP A 206 2.35 20.57 1.02
CA ASP A 206 3.21 21.37 0.13
C ASP A 206 4.63 20.77 -0.04
N ARG A 207 5.09 19.98 0.93
CA ARG A 207 6.40 19.30 0.87
C ARG A 207 6.42 18.04 0.03
N TRP A 208 5.27 17.49 -0.32
CA TRP A 208 5.19 16.39 -1.29
C TRP A 208 5.35 16.95 -2.70
N ASN A 209 6.49 16.64 -3.34
CA ASN A 209 6.81 17.20 -4.66
C ASN A 209 5.88 16.65 -5.76
N ILE A 210 5.39 15.44 -5.58
CA ILE A 210 4.49 14.75 -6.51
C ILE A 210 3.39 14.09 -5.70
N VAL A 211 2.14 14.37 -6.09
CA VAL A 211 0.97 13.66 -5.59
C VAL A 211 0.31 13.00 -6.78
N THR A 212 0.15 11.67 -6.73
CA THR A 212 -0.48 10.89 -7.79
C THR A 212 -1.63 10.07 -7.24
N SER A 213 -2.61 9.76 -8.10
CA SER A 213 -3.79 8.99 -7.70
C SER A 213 -3.78 7.62 -8.37
N LEU A 214 -3.86 6.57 -7.57
CA LEU A 214 -4.03 5.20 -8.04
C LEU A 214 -5.46 4.74 -7.78
N ASN A 215 -6.24 4.63 -8.83
CA ASN A 215 -7.63 4.19 -8.79
C ASN A 215 -7.76 2.69 -9.12
N TYR A 216 -8.99 2.19 -9.09
CA TYR A 216 -9.28 0.83 -9.48
C TYR A 216 -8.91 0.58 -10.94
N LEU A 217 -8.41 -0.62 -11.21
CA LEU A 217 -8.05 -1.07 -12.55
C LEU A 217 -9.29 -1.19 -13.45
N SER A 218 -9.07 -1.18 -14.77
CA SER A 218 -10.12 -1.57 -15.71
C SER A 218 -10.55 -3.02 -15.48
N LEU A 219 -11.79 -3.34 -15.83
CA LEU A 219 -12.35 -4.68 -15.65
C LEU A 219 -11.47 -5.77 -16.27
N ASP A 220 -10.94 -5.52 -17.47
CA ASP A 220 -10.10 -6.48 -18.20
C ASP A 220 -8.77 -6.74 -17.47
N ARG A 221 -8.11 -5.67 -16.99
CA ARG A 221 -6.86 -5.82 -16.24
C ARG A 221 -7.07 -6.51 -14.90
N GLU A 222 -8.16 -6.21 -14.21
CA GLU A 222 -8.51 -6.90 -12.96
C GLU A 222 -8.77 -8.38 -13.20
N MET A 223 -9.48 -8.73 -14.29
CA MET A 223 -9.72 -10.11 -14.69
C MET A 223 -8.42 -10.86 -14.98
N GLU A 224 -7.47 -10.25 -15.69
CA GLU A 224 -6.16 -10.85 -15.94
C GLU A 224 -5.44 -11.19 -14.63
N ILE A 225 -5.45 -10.31 -13.65
CA ILE A 225 -4.80 -10.51 -12.35
C ILE A 225 -5.47 -11.66 -11.57
N VAL A 226 -6.81 -11.67 -11.52
CA VAL A 226 -7.55 -12.72 -10.80
C VAL A 226 -7.28 -14.08 -11.43
N LEU A 227 -7.32 -14.20 -12.77
CA LEU A 227 -7.05 -15.45 -13.48
C LEU A 227 -5.58 -15.89 -13.37
N ALA A 228 -4.63 -14.96 -13.34
CA ALA A 228 -3.22 -15.28 -13.18
C ALA A 228 -2.92 -15.89 -11.80
N LYS A 229 -3.63 -15.45 -10.77
CA LYS A 229 -3.49 -15.97 -9.40
C LYS A 229 -4.34 -17.22 -9.14
N ASN A 230 -5.45 -17.37 -9.84
CA ASN A 230 -6.39 -18.50 -9.71
C ASN A 230 -6.43 -19.33 -11.01
N LYS A 231 -5.37 -20.10 -11.25
CA LYS A 231 -5.18 -20.83 -12.51
C LYS A 231 -6.32 -21.82 -12.83
N ASN A 232 -6.96 -22.39 -11.82
CA ASN A 232 -8.09 -23.31 -11.99
C ASN A 232 -9.33 -22.63 -12.59
N LEU A 233 -9.47 -21.31 -12.42
CA LEU A 233 -10.52 -20.51 -13.02
C LEU A 233 -10.19 -20.06 -14.46
N ASN A 234 -9.01 -20.38 -14.98
CA ASN A 234 -8.62 -20.00 -16.35
C ASN A 234 -9.18 -20.97 -17.41
N ASN A 235 -10.47 -21.18 -17.39
CA ASN A 235 -11.27 -21.94 -18.36
C ASN A 235 -12.53 -21.14 -18.72
N PRO A 236 -13.31 -21.47 -19.77
CA PRO A 236 -14.44 -20.66 -20.21
C PRO A 236 -15.45 -20.35 -19.10
N LYS A 237 -15.86 -21.34 -18.31
CA LYS A 237 -16.79 -21.16 -17.19
C LYS A 237 -16.19 -20.34 -16.04
N GLY A 238 -14.92 -20.57 -15.74
CA GLY A 238 -14.22 -19.80 -14.71
C GLY A 238 -14.03 -18.34 -15.10
N LYS A 239 -13.70 -18.06 -16.35
CA LYS A 239 -13.60 -16.68 -16.88
C LYS A 239 -14.92 -15.94 -16.79
N GLU A 240 -16.04 -16.59 -17.10
CA GLU A 240 -17.36 -16.02 -16.93
C GLU A 240 -17.65 -15.69 -15.47
N LYS A 241 -17.36 -16.64 -14.55
CA LYS A 241 -17.50 -16.40 -13.10
C LYS A 241 -16.67 -15.20 -12.63
N VAL A 242 -15.39 -15.14 -13.01
CA VAL A 242 -14.50 -14.03 -12.64
C VAL A 242 -15.00 -12.71 -13.22
N SER A 243 -15.48 -12.71 -14.48
CA SER A 243 -16.10 -11.52 -15.09
C SER A 243 -17.29 -11.03 -14.25
N ASN A 244 -18.16 -11.95 -13.81
CA ASN A 244 -19.32 -11.60 -12.98
C ASN A 244 -18.91 -11.11 -11.58
N MET A 245 -17.88 -11.71 -10.95
CA MET A 245 -17.30 -11.23 -9.68
C MET A 245 -16.84 -9.78 -9.80
N ILE A 246 -16.14 -9.43 -10.88
CA ILE A 246 -15.62 -8.08 -11.12
C ILE A 246 -16.76 -7.10 -11.40
N LYS A 247 -17.83 -7.53 -12.09
CA LYS A 247 -19.03 -6.71 -12.28
C LYS A 247 -19.70 -6.38 -10.94
N VAL A 248 -19.85 -7.36 -10.04
CA VAL A 248 -20.36 -7.11 -8.67
C VAL A 248 -19.46 -6.11 -7.95
N ALA A 249 -18.15 -6.30 -7.99
CA ALA A 249 -17.21 -5.36 -7.40
C ALA A 249 -17.33 -3.94 -7.99
N SER A 250 -17.54 -3.84 -9.30
CA SER A 250 -17.77 -2.54 -9.96
C SER A 250 -19.06 -1.86 -9.48
N LEU A 251 -20.13 -2.63 -9.26
CA LEU A 251 -21.39 -2.10 -8.70
C LEU A 251 -21.21 -1.62 -7.27
N THR A 252 -20.51 -2.40 -6.41
CA THR A 252 -20.24 -1.95 -5.03
C THR A 252 -19.38 -0.70 -5.00
N ARG A 253 -18.38 -0.57 -5.89
CA ARG A 253 -17.53 0.64 -6.00
C ARG A 253 -18.34 1.86 -6.43
N LYS A 254 -19.27 1.70 -7.36
CA LYS A 254 -20.17 2.78 -7.80
C LYS A 254 -21.12 3.18 -6.68
N GLY A 255 -21.74 2.23 -5.99
CA GLY A 255 -22.61 2.50 -4.84
C GLY A 255 -21.85 3.19 -3.70
N PHE A 256 -20.61 2.78 -3.43
CA PHE A 256 -19.75 3.43 -2.45
C PHE A 256 -19.44 4.90 -2.82
N ILE A 257 -19.08 5.17 -4.06
CA ILE A 257 -18.79 6.54 -4.54
C ILE A 257 -20.06 7.39 -4.52
N ALA A 258 -21.24 6.80 -4.80
CA ALA A 258 -22.52 7.49 -4.72
C ALA A 258 -23.03 7.73 -3.29
N GLY A 259 -22.41 7.06 -2.29
CA GLY A 259 -22.84 7.11 -0.89
C GLY A 259 -24.04 6.18 -0.58
N ASP A 260 -24.40 5.29 -1.48
CA ASP A 260 -25.50 4.34 -1.30
C ASP A 260 -25.12 3.20 -0.35
N ILE A 261 -23.84 2.86 -0.28
CA ILE A 261 -23.27 1.84 0.62
C ILE A 261 -21.96 2.33 1.21
N SER A 262 -21.62 1.91 2.42
CA SER A 262 -20.38 2.25 3.12
C SER A 262 -19.26 1.24 2.92
N THR A 263 -19.59 0.04 2.42
CA THR A 263 -18.64 -1.06 2.25
C THR A 263 -18.28 -1.23 0.77
N VAL A 264 -16.97 -1.21 0.46
CA VAL A 264 -16.48 -1.32 -0.91
C VAL A 264 -15.72 -2.62 -1.16
N MET A 265 -15.96 -3.26 -2.30
CA MET A 265 -15.21 -4.44 -2.74
C MET A 265 -13.95 -4.02 -3.49
N SER A 266 -12.81 -4.12 -2.82
CA SER A 266 -11.50 -3.87 -3.42
C SER A 266 -11.05 -5.03 -4.34
N PRO A 267 -10.05 -4.83 -5.21
CA PRO A 267 -9.44 -5.91 -5.99
C PRO A 267 -8.89 -7.05 -5.12
N ARG A 268 -8.39 -6.75 -3.93
CA ARG A 268 -7.97 -7.75 -2.94
C ARG A 268 -9.14 -8.63 -2.51
N THR A 269 -10.30 -8.03 -2.29
CA THR A 269 -11.52 -8.77 -1.92
C THR A 269 -11.98 -9.68 -3.04
N VAL A 270 -11.89 -9.24 -4.31
CA VAL A 270 -12.21 -10.08 -5.47
C VAL A 270 -11.27 -11.28 -5.57
N LEU A 271 -9.96 -11.08 -5.33
CA LEU A 271 -9.00 -12.18 -5.28
C LEU A 271 -9.35 -13.21 -4.20
N HIS A 272 -9.64 -12.76 -2.97
CA HIS A 272 -10.06 -13.65 -1.90
C HIS A 272 -11.38 -14.36 -2.21
N TRP A 273 -12.31 -13.70 -2.88
CA TRP A 273 -13.54 -14.34 -3.31
C TRP A 273 -13.30 -15.46 -4.32
N ALA A 274 -12.43 -15.21 -5.30
CA ALA A 274 -12.03 -16.22 -6.26
C ALA A 274 -11.34 -17.42 -5.59
N GLU A 275 -10.40 -17.17 -4.67
CA GLU A 275 -9.72 -18.20 -3.88
C GLU A 275 -10.73 -19.01 -3.02
N ASN A 276 -11.62 -18.33 -2.32
CA ASN A 276 -12.65 -18.96 -1.50
C ASN A 276 -13.66 -19.76 -2.33
N THR A 277 -13.95 -19.32 -3.55
CA THR A 277 -14.79 -20.10 -4.50
C THR A 277 -14.12 -21.44 -4.84
N GLU A 278 -12.79 -21.46 -4.97
CA GLU A 278 -12.06 -22.71 -5.20
C GLU A 278 -12.05 -23.62 -3.95
N ILE A 279 -12.04 -23.03 -2.76
CA ILE A 279 -12.05 -23.76 -1.49
C ILE A 279 -13.44 -24.39 -1.23
N PHE A 280 -14.48 -23.56 -1.28
CA PHE A 280 -15.86 -23.96 -0.91
C PHE A 280 -16.65 -24.58 -2.07
N LYS A 281 -16.17 -24.50 -3.30
CA LYS A 281 -16.83 -24.98 -4.52
C LYS A 281 -18.20 -24.33 -4.80
N ASP A 282 -18.55 -23.30 -4.04
CA ASP A 282 -19.78 -22.53 -4.18
C ASP A 282 -19.45 -21.04 -4.23
N THR A 283 -19.84 -20.37 -5.33
CA THR A 283 -19.50 -18.97 -5.57
C THR A 283 -20.32 -18.01 -4.68
N GLY A 284 -21.58 -18.32 -4.44
CA GLY A 284 -22.45 -17.50 -3.60
C GLY A 284 -22.12 -17.63 -2.13
N TYR A 285 -21.85 -18.83 -1.65
CA TYR A 285 -21.39 -19.05 -0.28
C TYR A 285 -20.03 -18.37 -0.03
N ALA A 286 -19.09 -18.53 -0.97
CA ALA A 286 -17.81 -17.84 -0.91
C ALA A 286 -17.97 -16.32 -0.89
N PHE A 287 -18.90 -15.75 -1.67
CA PHE A 287 -19.22 -14.32 -1.65
C PHE A 287 -19.72 -13.87 -0.26
N ARG A 288 -20.64 -14.61 0.30
CA ARG A 288 -21.19 -14.33 1.65
C ARG A 288 -20.08 -14.26 2.69
N LEU A 289 -19.20 -15.26 2.72
CA LEU A 289 -18.08 -15.32 3.67
C LEU A 289 -17.00 -14.27 3.42
N THR A 290 -16.76 -13.94 2.15
CA THR A 290 -15.69 -13.02 1.79
C THR A 290 -16.09 -11.56 1.96
N PHE A 291 -17.34 -11.22 1.62
CA PHE A 291 -17.77 -9.83 1.52
C PHE A 291 -19.08 -9.53 2.25
N LEU A 292 -20.18 -10.21 1.96
CA LEU A 292 -21.51 -9.86 2.47
C LEU A 292 -21.58 -9.79 4.01
N ASN A 293 -20.91 -10.72 4.71
CA ASN A 293 -20.89 -10.76 6.17
C ASN A 293 -20.10 -9.59 6.81
N LYS A 294 -19.37 -8.81 6.02
CA LYS A 294 -18.67 -7.59 6.47
C LYS A 294 -19.51 -6.33 6.32
N CYS A 295 -20.65 -6.44 5.64
CA CYS A 295 -21.51 -5.31 5.33
C CYS A 295 -22.54 -5.10 6.44
N ASP A 296 -22.98 -3.85 6.60
CA ASP A 296 -24.11 -3.53 7.46
C ASP A 296 -25.38 -4.24 7.00
N ASP A 297 -26.26 -4.61 7.93
CA ASP A 297 -27.47 -5.38 7.61
C ASP A 297 -28.40 -4.67 6.63
N ILE A 298 -28.42 -3.33 6.67
CA ILE A 298 -29.21 -2.51 5.73
C ILE A 298 -28.64 -2.62 4.31
N GLU A 299 -27.33 -2.64 4.18
CA GLU A 299 -26.63 -2.71 2.88
C GLU A 299 -26.67 -4.11 2.25
N LYS A 300 -26.79 -5.15 3.08
CA LYS A 300 -26.79 -6.56 2.61
C LYS A 300 -27.85 -6.81 1.54
N ILE A 301 -29.01 -6.15 1.62
CA ILE A 301 -30.09 -6.30 0.64
C ILE A 301 -29.63 -5.77 -0.73
N THR A 302 -29.13 -4.55 -0.78
CA THR A 302 -28.62 -3.92 -2.01
C THR A 302 -27.46 -4.69 -2.61
N ILE A 303 -26.56 -5.19 -1.76
CA ILE A 303 -25.39 -5.96 -2.20
C ILE A 303 -25.79 -7.35 -2.72
N ALA A 304 -26.80 -7.98 -2.12
CA ALA A 304 -27.39 -9.22 -2.63
C ALA A 304 -28.04 -9.02 -4.01
N GLU A 305 -28.71 -7.90 -4.24
CA GLU A 305 -29.25 -7.55 -5.56
C GLU A 305 -28.14 -7.35 -6.60
N TYR A 306 -26.98 -6.76 -6.24
CA TYR A 306 -25.85 -6.65 -7.14
C TYR A 306 -25.32 -8.02 -7.55
N TYR A 307 -25.25 -8.96 -6.60
CA TYR A 307 -24.88 -10.36 -6.90
C TYR A 307 -25.89 -10.99 -7.86
N GLN A 308 -27.18 -10.92 -7.55
CA GLN A 308 -28.25 -11.51 -8.38
C GLN A 308 -28.25 -10.97 -9.80
N ARG A 309 -28.06 -9.65 -9.98
CA ARG A 309 -27.94 -9.02 -11.32
C ARG A 309 -26.81 -9.59 -12.17
N CYS A 310 -25.70 -9.96 -11.54
CA CYS A 310 -24.51 -10.41 -12.25
C CYS A 310 -24.47 -11.94 -12.46
N PHE A 311 -25.00 -12.72 -11.51
CA PHE A 311 -24.96 -14.18 -11.55
C PHE A 311 -26.29 -14.81 -11.99
N GLY A 312 -27.40 -14.09 -11.88
CA GLY A 312 -28.73 -14.59 -12.22
C GLY A 312 -29.40 -15.43 -11.13
N ASP A 313 -28.65 -15.78 -10.08
CA ASP A 313 -29.10 -16.61 -8.98
C ASP A 313 -29.21 -15.80 -7.67
N GLU A 314 -30.15 -16.17 -6.81
CA GLU A 314 -30.21 -15.64 -5.44
C GLU A 314 -29.03 -16.18 -4.61
N LEU A 315 -28.59 -15.39 -3.64
CA LEU A 315 -27.56 -15.85 -2.72
C LEU A 315 -28.10 -16.98 -1.85
N PRO A 316 -27.35 -18.10 -1.69
CA PRO A 316 -27.74 -19.17 -0.80
C PRO A 316 -27.86 -18.66 0.63
N GLU A 317 -28.90 -19.09 1.34
CA GLU A 317 -29.06 -18.77 2.76
C GLU A 317 -27.90 -19.32 3.59
N SER A 318 -27.63 -18.63 4.70
CA SER A 318 -26.61 -19.13 5.64
C SER A 318 -27.07 -20.48 6.22
N MET A 319 -26.20 -21.49 6.16
CA MET A 319 -26.46 -22.81 6.78
C MET A 319 -26.81 -22.70 8.28
N VAL A 320 -26.45 -21.62 8.93
CA VAL A 320 -26.78 -21.34 10.34
C VAL A 320 -28.27 -21.10 10.55
N ASN A 321 -29.00 -20.65 9.52
CA ASN A 321 -30.44 -20.38 9.61
C ASN A 321 -31.33 -21.60 9.29
N ILE A 322 -30.74 -22.74 8.95
CA ILE A 322 -31.46 -23.97 8.58
C ILE A 322 -31.71 -24.90 9.78
N GLN A 323 -31.20 -24.57 10.96
CA GLN A 323 -31.30 -25.43 12.16
C GLN A 323 -31.67 -24.65 13.43
N ILE A 324 -32.78 -23.95 13.43
CA ILE A 324 -33.43 -23.61 14.70
C ILE A 324 -34.94 -23.84 14.54
#